data_1388ffff5d058d3394d65883b526ac99
#
_entry.id   1388ffff5d058d3394d65883b526ac99
#
_cell.length_a   1.000
_cell.length_b   1.000
_cell.length_c   1.000
_cell.angle_alpha   90.00
_cell.angle_beta   90.00
_cell.angle_gamma   90.00
#
_symmetry.space_group_name_H-M   'P 1'
#
loop_
_entity.id
_entity.type
_entity.pdbx_description
1 polymer ?
#
loop_
_entity_poly.entity_id
_entity_poly.type
_entity_poly.pdbx_seq_one_letter_code
_entity_poly.pdbx_strand_id
1 'polypeptide(L)'
;MKAKIHKFEQNGTYILLDVNSGAVHVIDKMIYDLMDTFTGENDEETIRAWAHAYPEADIREALGELHELMAREELFAPDIDVPPTFRQHGLVKSLCLMVAQDCNLRCKYCFGDGGSY
;
A
#
# COMPACT_ATOMS: atom_id res chain seq x y z
N MET A 1 15.66 2.89 1.84
CA MET A 1 14.63 1.92 2.27
C MET A 1 13.76 1.57 1.07
N LYS A 2 13.34 0.33 0.94
CA LYS A 2 12.52 -0.09 -0.22
C LYS A 2 11.12 0.48 -0.03
N ALA A 3 10.63 1.26 -1.00
CA ALA A 3 9.27 1.78 -0.97
C ALA A 3 8.27 0.62 -0.77
N LYS A 4 7.30 0.83 0.10
CA LYS A 4 6.32 -0.19 0.47
C LYS A 4 5.11 -0.07 -0.45
N ILE A 5 5.24 -0.59 -1.66
CA ILE A 5 4.16 -0.64 -2.64
C ILE A 5 3.54 -2.03 -2.61
N HIS A 6 2.23 -2.09 -2.57
CA HIS A 6 1.46 -3.32 -2.71
C HIS A 6 0.51 -3.21 -3.91
N LYS A 7 0.60 -4.17 -4.83
CA LYS A 7 -0.30 -4.25 -5.98
C LYS A 7 -1.06 -5.57 -5.96
N PHE A 8 -2.31 -5.54 -6.34
CA PHE A 8 -3.14 -6.74 -6.44
C PHE A 8 -4.27 -6.53 -7.47
N GLU A 9 -4.85 -7.63 -7.89
CA GLU A 9 -6.03 -7.65 -8.75
C GLU A 9 -7.19 -8.26 -7.97
N GLN A 10 -8.35 -7.65 -8.09
CA GLN A 10 -9.58 -8.16 -7.50
C GLN A 10 -10.76 -7.91 -8.43
N ASN A 11 -11.45 -8.97 -8.82
CA ASN A 11 -12.63 -8.92 -9.69
C ASN A 11 -12.41 -8.15 -11.01
N GLY A 12 -11.24 -8.33 -11.63
CA GLY A 12 -10.87 -7.64 -12.87
C GLY A 12 -10.41 -6.18 -12.69
N THR A 13 -10.29 -5.72 -11.45
CA THR A 13 -9.78 -4.37 -11.13
C THR A 13 -8.37 -4.47 -10.58
N TYR A 14 -7.43 -3.73 -11.18
CA TYR A 14 -6.05 -3.65 -10.71
C TYR A 14 -5.89 -2.49 -9.75
N ILE A 15 -5.28 -2.75 -8.62
CA ILE A 15 -5.14 -1.80 -7.51
C ILE A 15 -3.67 -1.68 -7.12
N LEU A 16 -3.26 -0.45 -6.88
CA LEU A 16 -1.95 -0.08 -6.39
C LEU A 16 -2.10 0.70 -5.08
N LEU A 17 -1.49 0.20 -4.03
CA LEU A 17 -1.49 0.82 -2.70
C LEU A 17 -0.08 1.28 -2.34
N ASP A 18 0.08 2.57 -2.07
CA ASP A 18 1.26 3.07 -1.38
C ASP A 18 1.04 3.01 0.13
N VAL A 19 1.82 2.17 0.81
CA VAL A 19 1.63 1.90 2.25
C VAL A 19 2.01 3.10 3.10
N ASN A 20 2.96 3.92 2.65
CA ASN A 20 3.45 5.05 3.42
C ASN A 20 2.49 6.25 3.39
N SER A 21 1.97 6.60 2.21
CA SER A 21 0.95 7.66 2.09
C SER A 21 -0.46 7.17 2.43
N GLY A 22 -0.73 5.87 2.28
CA GLY A 22 -2.06 5.29 2.35
C GLY A 22 -2.89 5.53 1.07
N ALA A 23 -2.28 6.05 0.00
CA ALA A 23 -2.94 6.28 -1.27
C ALA A 23 -3.29 4.96 -1.97
N VAL A 24 -4.51 4.89 -2.51
CA VAL A 24 -5.02 3.74 -3.24
C VAL A 24 -5.40 4.19 -4.64
N HIS A 25 -4.79 3.59 -5.66
CA HIS A 25 -5.03 3.91 -7.05
C HIS A 25 -5.66 2.72 -7.77
N VAL A 26 -6.69 2.99 -8.55
CA VAL A 26 -7.18 2.05 -9.56
C VAL A 26 -6.37 2.29 -10.83
N ILE A 27 -5.71 1.27 -11.31
CA ILE A 27 -4.77 1.34 -12.43
C ILE A 27 -5.19 0.38 -13.54
N ASP A 28 -4.65 0.55 -14.73
CA ASP A 28 -4.83 -0.40 -15.82
C ASP A 28 -3.82 -1.57 -15.74
N LYS A 29 -4.03 -2.54 -16.63
CA LYS A 29 -3.18 -3.73 -16.71
C LYS A 29 -1.73 -3.39 -17.06
N MET A 30 -1.50 -2.39 -17.92
CA MET A 30 -0.18 -1.99 -18.34
C MET A 30 0.61 -1.41 -17.15
N ILE A 31 0.04 -0.45 -16.43
CA ILE A 31 0.67 0.11 -15.22
C ILE A 31 0.91 -0.97 -14.19
N TYR A 32 -0.06 -1.89 -14.00
CA TYR A 32 0.10 -3.02 -13.10
C TYR A 32 1.34 -3.86 -13.44
N ASP A 33 1.58 -4.14 -14.72
CA ASP A 33 2.74 -4.89 -15.18
C ASP A 33 4.02 -4.07 -15.05
N LEU A 34 4.03 -2.79 -15.46
CA LEU A 34 5.20 -1.91 -15.33
C LEU A 34 5.73 -1.83 -13.90
N MET A 35 4.85 -1.89 -12.91
CA MET A 35 5.21 -1.87 -11.49
C MET A 35 6.03 -3.08 -11.03
N ASP A 36 6.22 -4.11 -11.85
CA ASP A 36 7.14 -5.20 -11.55
C ASP A 36 8.60 -4.79 -11.72
N THR A 37 8.86 -3.81 -12.57
CA THR A 37 10.21 -3.33 -12.89
C THR A 37 10.45 -1.91 -12.40
N PHE A 38 9.43 -1.06 -12.44
CA PHE A 38 9.54 0.36 -12.11
C PHE A 38 9.87 0.59 -10.64
N THR A 39 10.89 1.41 -10.39
CA THR A 39 11.37 1.74 -9.04
C THR A 39 11.34 3.25 -8.73
N GLY A 40 10.87 4.05 -9.70
CA GLY A 40 10.83 5.51 -9.60
C GLY A 40 11.99 6.23 -10.28
N GLU A 41 13.09 5.56 -10.59
CA GLU A 41 14.29 6.17 -11.18
C GLU A 41 14.83 5.42 -12.40
N ASN A 42 14.15 4.35 -12.86
CA ASN A 42 14.66 3.43 -13.87
C ASN A 42 13.77 3.33 -15.12
N ASP A 43 13.30 4.46 -15.63
CA ASP A 43 12.38 4.54 -16.77
C ASP A 43 12.85 3.78 -18.00
N GLU A 44 14.10 4.00 -18.43
CA GLU A 44 14.66 3.35 -19.62
C GLU A 44 14.82 1.83 -19.47
N GLU A 45 15.03 1.35 -18.25
CA GLU A 45 15.06 -0.09 -17.97
C GLU A 45 13.63 -0.66 -18.05
N THR A 46 12.66 0.03 -17.47
CA THR A 46 11.24 -0.35 -17.50
C THR A 46 10.73 -0.37 -18.95
N ILE A 47 11.04 0.65 -19.75
CA ILE A 47 10.67 0.70 -21.16
C ILE A 47 11.25 -0.52 -21.91
N ARG A 48 12.55 -0.80 -21.76
CA ARG A 48 13.19 -1.95 -22.41
C ARG A 48 12.60 -3.29 -21.99
N ALA A 49 12.24 -3.41 -20.71
CA ALA A 49 11.64 -4.64 -20.19
C ALA A 49 10.26 -4.92 -20.81
N TRP A 50 9.48 -3.88 -21.08
CA TRP A 50 8.09 -4.04 -21.50
C TRP A 50 7.79 -3.65 -22.95
N ALA A 51 8.77 -3.16 -23.73
CA ALA A 51 8.60 -2.82 -25.14
C ALA A 51 8.16 -3.99 -26.04
N HIS A 52 8.29 -5.23 -25.57
CA HIS A 52 7.82 -6.42 -26.27
C HIS A 52 6.29 -6.62 -26.10
N ALA A 53 5.68 -6.06 -25.08
CA ALA A 53 4.27 -6.25 -24.73
C ALA A 53 3.41 -5.01 -25.00
N TYR A 54 4.00 -3.82 -24.91
CA TYR A 54 3.30 -2.54 -25.04
C TYR A 54 4.06 -1.56 -25.94
N PRO A 55 3.36 -0.66 -26.66
CA PRO A 55 4.02 0.40 -27.43
C PRO A 55 4.85 1.31 -26.52
N GLU A 56 6.04 1.68 -26.97
CA GLU A 56 6.95 2.53 -26.18
C GLU A 56 6.31 3.89 -25.81
N ALA A 57 5.52 4.46 -26.72
CA ALA A 57 4.84 5.73 -26.48
C ALA A 57 3.86 5.62 -25.30
N ASP A 58 3.10 4.53 -25.22
CA ASP A 58 2.13 4.28 -24.14
C ASP A 58 2.84 4.05 -22.81
N ILE A 59 3.97 3.31 -22.83
CA ILE A 59 4.81 3.13 -21.62
C ILE A 59 5.34 4.47 -21.13
N ARG A 60 5.81 5.35 -22.01
CA ARG A 60 6.31 6.67 -21.63
C ARG A 60 5.23 7.57 -21.04
N GLU A 61 4.01 7.52 -21.60
CA GLU A 61 2.86 8.23 -21.05
C GLU A 61 2.53 7.73 -19.64
N ALA A 62 2.42 6.41 -19.45
CA ALA A 62 2.18 5.80 -18.15
C ALA A 62 3.25 6.13 -17.11
N LEU A 63 4.53 6.11 -17.50
CA LEU A 63 5.62 6.53 -16.61
C LEU A 63 5.50 8.01 -16.21
N GLY A 64 5.05 8.87 -17.14
CA GLY A 64 4.75 10.27 -16.83
C GLY A 64 3.68 10.43 -15.76
N GLU A 65 2.58 9.67 -15.85
CA GLU A 65 1.53 9.64 -14.82
C GLU A 65 2.06 9.14 -13.46
N LEU A 66 2.88 8.08 -13.46
CA LEU A 66 3.50 7.57 -12.24
C LEU A 66 4.42 8.62 -11.59
N HIS A 67 5.18 9.36 -12.37
CA HIS A 67 6.00 10.47 -11.86
C HIS A 67 5.16 11.63 -11.29
N GLU A 68 3.98 11.90 -11.85
CA GLU A 68 3.06 12.87 -11.26
C GLU A 68 2.54 12.43 -9.89
N LEU A 69 2.22 11.14 -9.72
CA LEU A 69 1.83 10.58 -8.41
C LEU A 69 2.99 10.65 -7.41
N MET A 70 4.21 10.40 -7.86
CA MET A 70 5.41 10.56 -7.01
C MET A 70 5.61 12.01 -6.56
N ALA A 71 5.41 12.98 -7.47
CA ALA A 71 5.52 14.40 -7.14
C ALA A 71 4.47 14.87 -6.13
N ARG A 72 3.34 14.17 -6.02
CA ARG A 72 2.29 14.41 -5.02
C ARG A 72 2.48 13.61 -3.73
N GLU A 73 3.56 12.84 -3.63
CA GLU A 73 3.80 11.90 -2.52
C GLU A 73 2.68 10.84 -2.35
N GLU A 74 2.00 10.50 -3.45
CA GLU A 74 0.95 9.49 -3.51
C GLU A 74 1.47 8.14 -4.01
N LEU A 75 2.72 8.10 -4.48
CA LEU A 75 3.45 6.90 -4.89
C LEU A 75 4.92 7.02 -4.46
N PHE A 76 5.48 5.94 -3.94
CA PHE A 76 6.82 5.89 -3.35
C PHE A 76 7.04 6.95 -2.25
N ALA A 77 5.98 7.26 -1.51
CA ALA A 77 6.03 8.22 -0.42
C ALA A 77 7.12 7.86 0.61
N PRO A 78 7.80 8.87 1.19
CA PRO A 78 8.81 8.62 2.20
C PRO A 78 8.22 7.93 3.44
N ASP A 79 9.05 7.16 4.14
CA ASP A 79 8.65 6.57 5.42
C ASP A 79 8.28 7.68 6.41
N ILE A 80 7.14 7.51 7.07
CA ILE A 80 6.75 8.39 8.17
C ILE A 80 7.58 7.97 9.40
N ASP A 81 8.53 8.81 9.77
CA ASP A 81 9.24 8.66 11.02
C ASP A 81 8.30 9.02 12.18
N VAL A 82 7.72 8.00 12.81
CA VAL A 82 6.85 8.21 13.98
C VAL A 82 7.75 8.48 15.19
N PRO A 83 7.80 9.71 15.71
CA PRO A 83 8.68 10.03 16.81
C PRO A 83 8.38 9.11 18.02
N PRO A 84 9.42 8.63 18.72
CA PRO A 84 9.23 7.79 19.92
C PRO A 84 8.46 8.50 21.05
N THR A 85 8.28 9.79 20.95
CA THR A 85 7.50 10.63 21.88
C THR A 85 6.00 10.27 21.94
N PHE A 86 5.46 9.53 20.99
CA PHE A 86 4.09 9.04 21.04
C PHE A 86 3.83 8.10 22.25
N ARG A 87 4.88 7.61 22.89
CA ARG A 87 4.83 6.71 24.04
C ARG A 87 5.00 7.42 25.41
N GLN A 88 5.30 8.73 25.43
CA GLN A 88 5.83 9.36 26.64
C GLN A 88 4.85 10.21 27.47
N HIS A 89 3.64 10.41 27.03
CA HIS A 89 2.72 11.23 27.82
C HIS A 89 1.61 10.35 28.37
N GLY A 90 1.55 10.25 29.68
CA GLY A 90 0.55 9.49 30.43
C GLY A 90 -0.90 9.93 30.18
N LEU A 91 -1.19 10.40 28.96
CA LEU A 91 -2.52 10.73 28.51
C LEU A 91 -3.19 9.47 27.95
N VAL A 92 -4.14 8.94 28.68
CA VAL A 92 -5.00 7.87 28.20
C VAL A 92 -5.97 8.46 27.19
N LYS A 93 -5.77 8.14 25.89
CA LYS A 93 -6.63 8.60 24.79
C LYS A 93 -7.87 7.72 24.60
N SER A 94 -7.76 6.45 24.94
CA SER A 94 -8.87 5.51 24.92
C SER A 94 -8.64 4.42 25.95
N LEU A 95 -9.73 3.90 26.49
CA LEU A 95 -9.72 2.80 27.46
C LEU A 95 -10.73 1.76 26.99
N CYS A 96 -10.28 0.54 26.81
CA CYS A 96 -11.14 -0.59 26.52
C CYS A 96 -11.34 -1.40 27.81
N LEU A 97 -12.57 -1.34 28.35
CA LEU A 97 -12.95 -2.12 29.53
C LEU A 97 -13.63 -3.42 29.08
N MET A 98 -13.00 -4.55 29.36
CA MET A 98 -13.55 -5.86 29.09
C MET A 98 -14.53 -6.23 30.23
N VAL A 99 -15.76 -5.74 30.11
CA VAL A 99 -16.80 -5.88 31.15
C VAL A 99 -17.36 -7.30 31.21
N ALA A 100 -17.43 -7.98 30.06
CA ALA A 100 -17.81 -9.38 29.93
C ALA A 100 -17.06 -10.00 28.77
N GLN A 101 -16.57 -11.19 28.95
CA GLN A 101 -15.75 -11.91 27.96
C GLN A 101 -16.38 -13.21 27.48
N ASP A 102 -17.48 -13.64 28.08
CA ASP A 102 -18.19 -14.83 27.62
C ASP A 102 -18.95 -14.54 26.31
N CYS A 103 -18.71 -15.35 25.30
CA CYS A 103 -19.28 -15.19 23.98
C CYS A 103 -19.67 -16.57 23.41
N ASN A 104 -20.88 -16.69 22.89
CA ASN A 104 -21.38 -17.92 22.29
C ASN A 104 -20.91 -18.17 20.85
N LEU A 105 -20.33 -17.16 20.17
CA LEU A 105 -19.82 -17.29 18.80
C LEU A 105 -18.54 -18.12 18.71
N ARG A 106 -17.66 -18.01 19.69
CA ARG A 106 -16.39 -18.74 19.82
C ARG A 106 -15.56 -18.78 18.53
N CYS A 107 -15.41 -17.62 17.90
CA CYS A 107 -14.66 -17.48 16.64
C CYS A 107 -13.20 -17.91 16.81
N LYS A 108 -12.67 -18.71 15.85
CA LYS A 108 -11.28 -19.21 15.89
C LYS A 108 -10.23 -18.11 15.83
N TYR A 109 -10.57 -16.92 15.32
CA TYR A 109 -9.71 -15.74 15.22
C TYR A 109 -10.03 -14.67 16.26
N CYS A 110 -10.75 -15.01 17.32
CA CYS A 110 -11.16 -14.05 18.33
C CYS A 110 -9.96 -13.56 19.16
N PHE A 111 -9.76 -12.25 19.20
CA PHE A 111 -8.72 -11.63 20.05
C PHE A 111 -9.04 -11.72 21.55
N GLY A 112 -10.31 -11.99 21.90
CA GLY A 112 -10.79 -12.19 23.27
C GLY A 112 -10.76 -13.65 23.72
N ASP A 113 -9.83 -14.46 23.21
CA ASP A 113 -9.55 -15.84 23.62
C ASP A 113 -10.75 -16.78 23.59
N GLY A 114 -11.72 -16.53 22.70
CA GLY A 114 -12.91 -17.36 22.51
C GLY A 114 -13.92 -17.29 23.65
N GLY A 115 -13.79 -16.35 24.57
CA GLY A 115 -14.76 -16.08 25.63
C GLY A 115 -14.72 -17.08 26.79
N SER A 116 -13.58 -17.70 27.03
CA SER A 116 -13.37 -18.54 28.21
C SER A 116 -12.36 -17.89 29.14
N TYR A 117 -12.80 -17.26 30.19
CA TYR A 117 -12.01 -16.68 31.27
C TYR A 117 -12.54 -17.15 32.61
#